data_0994e8516fff72f2104f028f2e8ac7f6
#
_entry.id   0994e8516fff72f2104f028f2e8ac7f6
#
_cell.length_a   1.000
_cell.length_b   1.000
_cell.length_c   1.000
_cell.angle_alpha   90.00
_cell.angle_beta   90.00
_cell.angle_gamma   90.00
#
_symmetry.space_group_name_H-M   'P 1'
#
loop_
_entity.id
_entity.type
_entity.pdbx_description
1 polymer ?
#
loop_
_entity_poly.entity_id
_entity_poly.type
_entity_poly.pdbx_seq_one_letter_code
_entity_poly.pdbx_strand_id
1 'polypeptide(L)'
;MTIEAPESSDGKIAVVYADGTIIDGSGENGYLGSKNFTEMMQKVRKDKDIKAVVLRVNSPGGSAIASDVMWREIEITKKEKPVYVSMGDYAASGGYMISCNADKIYAQPNTLTGSIGVFLIVPEISDFMNNKIGITFDTVNTSAHSDFPSITRQFSAREQQILQNGVDSTYLHFKQMVATGRNMTVDQVEAIAQGRIWTGVKAKEIGLVDEIGGIDEAIKGAKEKAGLKSYTIVEYPEQESTIIDDIILSLTEETKAKVQAEQLGILYPHYLAVKDLINRPVMQARIPYAITIK
;
A
#
# COMPACT_ATOMS: atom_id res chain seq x y z
N MET A 1 -15.57 23.39 12.13
CA MET A 1 -17.03 23.39 11.91
C MET A 1 -17.52 22.07 12.43
N THR A 2 -18.11 22.03 13.62
CA THR A 2 -18.69 20.83 14.21
C THR A 2 -20.00 20.60 13.48
N ILE A 3 -20.09 19.59 12.64
CA ILE A 3 -21.36 19.15 12.04
C ILE A 3 -22.07 18.38 13.16
N GLU A 4 -23.09 18.97 13.74
CA GLU A 4 -24.00 18.24 14.65
C GLU A 4 -24.59 17.07 13.90
N ALA A 5 -24.37 15.86 14.42
CA ALA A 5 -24.95 14.65 13.86
C ALA A 5 -26.48 14.74 14.00
N PRO A 6 -27.26 14.46 12.96
CA PRO A 6 -28.72 14.42 13.07
C PRO A 6 -29.12 13.32 14.07
N GLU A 7 -30.12 13.59 14.92
CA GLU A 7 -30.61 12.69 16.00
C GLU A 7 -31.07 11.29 15.55
N SER A 8 -31.22 11.07 14.23
CA SER A 8 -31.42 9.74 13.65
C SER A 8 -30.88 9.70 12.22
N SER A 9 -29.80 8.94 11.98
CA SER A 9 -29.31 8.64 10.62
C SER A 9 -29.83 7.29 10.14
N ASP A 10 -30.07 7.16 8.82
CA ASP A 10 -30.48 5.89 8.19
C ASP A 10 -29.36 4.84 8.22
N GLY A 11 -28.13 5.25 8.53
CA GLY A 11 -26.96 4.39 8.63
C GLY A 11 -25.66 5.17 8.65
N LYS A 12 -24.55 4.43 8.71
CA LYS A 12 -23.19 4.98 8.73
C LYS A 12 -22.47 4.73 7.40
N ILE A 13 -21.59 5.66 7.03
CA ILE A 13 -20.58 5.45 5.98
C ILE A 13 -19.22 5.41 6.68
N ALA A 14 -18.49 4.31 6.50
CA ALA A 14 -17.14 4.20 7.03
C ALA A 14 -16.15 4.83 6.03
N VAL A 15 -15.34 5.77 6.51
CA VAL A 15 -14.15 6.26 5.80
C VAL A 15 -12.95 5.53 6.39
N VAL A 16 -12.31 4.71 5.56
CA VAL A 16 -11.16 3.90 5.96
C VAL A 16 -9.92 4.48 5.30
N TYR A 17 -8.98 4.94 6.11
CA TYR A 17 -7.73 5.51 5.61
C TYR A 17 -6.69 4.41 5.35
N ALA A 18 -6.19 4.36 4.13
CA ALA A 18 -5.09 3.50 3.69
C ALA A 18 -3.91 4.40 3.30
N ASP A 19 -3.19 4.87 4.31
CA ASP A 19 -2.10 5.84 4.16
C ASP A 19 -0.74 5.22 4.44
N GLY A 20 0.26 5.59 3.64
CA GLY A 20 1.65 5.17 3.79
C GLY A 20 2.05 3.94 2.99
N THR A 21 3.30 3.51 3.22
CA THR A 21 3.89 2.33 2.55
C THR A 21 3.28 1.05 3.09
N ILE A 22 2.82 0.17 2.20
CA ILE A 22 2.23 -1.12 2.56
C ILE A 22 3.30 -2.10 3.02
N ILE A 23 3.11 -2.67 4.23
CA ILE A 23 4.00 -3.66 4.83
C ILE A 23 3.23 -4.88 5.35
N ASP A 24 3.95 -5.99 5.53
CA ASP A 24 3.39 -7.18 6.17
C ASP A 24 3.24 -6.96 7.69
N GLY A 25 2.20 -7.55 8.27
CA GLY A 25 1.94 -7.47 9.70
C GLY A 25 1.31 -6.14 10.14
N SER A 26 1.66 -5.69 11.34
CA SER A 26 1.14 -4.45 11.93
C SER A 26 1.93 -3.25 11.42
N GLY A 27 1.23 -2.23 10.92
CA GLY A 27 1.83 -0.96 10.51
C GLY A 27 1.83 0.03 11.66
N GLU A 28 2.93 0.79 11.77
CA GLU A 28 3.12 1.90 12.71
C GLU A 28 3.91 3.01 12.01
N ASN A 29 3.87 4.23 12.55
CA ASN A 29 4.75 5.33 12.11
C ASN A 29 4.72 5.62 10.60
N GLY A 30 3.54 5.74 9.99
CA GLY A 30 3.39 6.05 8.56
C GLY A 30 3.48 4.84 7.64
N TYR A 31 3.47 3.62 8.20
CA TYR A 31 3.33 2.38 7.43
C TYR A 31 1.91 1.82 7.53
N LEU A 32 1.41 1.34 6.41
CA LEU A 32 0.12 0.67 6.30
C LEU A 32 0.30 -0.85 6.44
N GLY A 33 0.04 -1.38 7.64
CA GLY A 33 0.16 -2.80 7.92
C GLY A 33 -1.04 -3.62 7.43
N SER A 34 -0.78 -4.72 6.75
CA SER A 34 -1.83 -5.61 6.23
C SER A 34 -2.71 -6.19 7.33
N LYS A 35 -2.14 -6.51 8.49
CA LYS A 35 -2.88 -7.05 9.64
C LYS A 35 -3.87 -6.02 10.19
N ASN A 36 -3.39 -4.82 10.53
CA ASN A 36 -4.25 -3.78 11.10
C ASN A 36 -5.36 -3.39 10.12
N PHE A 37 -5.01 -3.27 8.82
CA PHE A 37 -5.98 -2.96 7.77
C PHE A 37 -7.07 -4.03 7.66
N THR A 38 -6.70 -5.30 7.61
CA THR A 38 -7.67 -6.39 7.48
C THR A 38 -8.56 -6.51 8.72
N GLU A 39 -8.02 -6.37 9.92
CA GLU A 39 -8.80 -6.35 11.16
C GLU A 39 -9.82 -5.19 11.18
N MET A 40 -9.39 -4.01 10.73
CA MET A 40 -10.24 -2.84 10.62
C MET A 40 -11.36 -3.04 9.58
N MET A 41 -11.04 -3.51 8.39
CA MET A 41 -12.02 -3.82 7.34
C MET A 41 -13.01 -4.90 7.78
N GLN A 42 -12.57 -5.89 8.56
CA GLN A 42 -13.46 -6.90 9.14
C GLN A 42 -14.44 -6.31 10.15
N LYS A 43 -14.01 -5.38 11.01
CA LYS A 43 -14.89 -4.64 11.91
C LYS A 43 -15.94 -3.86 11.12
N VAL A 44 -15.49 -3.08 10.12
CA VAL A 44 -16.37 -2.30 9.23
C VAL A 44 -17.36 -3.21 8.50
N ARG A 45 -16.94 -4.35 7.99
CA ARG A 45 -17.82 -5.31 7.30
C ARG A 45 -18.88 -5.90 8.21
N LYS A 46 -18.51 -6.26 9.45
CA LYS A 46 -19.43 -6.89 10.43
C LYS A 46 -20.42 -5.91 11.08
N ASP A 47 -20.10 -4.61 11.11
CA ASP A 47 -20.99 -3.59 11.69
C ASP A 47 -22.21 -3.38 10.77
N LYS A 48 -23.41 -3.75 11.26
CA LYS A 48 -24.66 -3.66 10.50
C LYS A 48 -25.14 -2.23 10.29
N ASP A 49 -24.66 -1.27 11.09
CA ASP A 49 -25.01 0.15 10.94
C ASP A 49 -24.24 0.78 9.79
N ILE A 50 -23.05 0.28 9.47
CA ILE A 50 -22.27 0.72 8.32
C ILE A 50 -22.90 0.16 7.04
N LYS A 51 -23.34 1.04 6.15
CA LYS A 51 -24.02 0.70 4.90
C LYS A 51 -23.14 0.81 3.66
N ALA A 52 -22.06 1.57 3.74
CA ALA A 52 -21.09 1.74 2.65
C ALA A 52 -19.71 2.04 3.23
N VAL A 53 -18.68 1.80 2.40
CA VAL A 53 -17.28 2.06 2.73
C VAL A 53 -16.69 3.01 1.70
N VAL A 54 -15.97 4.01 2.15
CA VAL A 54 -15.09 4.84 1.33
C VAL A 54 -13.66 4.59 1.77
N LEU A 55 -12.88 3.97 0.90
CA LEU A 55 -11.46 3.75 1.13
C LEU A 55 -10.67 4.96 0.63
N ARG A 56 -10.08 5.72 1.55
CA ARG A 56 -9.19 6.84 1.23
C ARG A 56 -7.77 6.32 1.11
N VAL A 57 -7.27 6.25 -0.14
CA VAL A 57 -5.96 5.68 -0.43
C VAL A 57 -4.96 6.79 -0.70
N ASN A 58 -3.87 6.82 0.10
CA ASN A 58 -2.73 7.69 -0.12
C ASN A 58 -1.45 6.87 0.10
N SER A 59 -1.16 5.95 -0.85
CA SER A 59 -0.11 4.94 -0.72
C SER A 59 0.70 4.77 -2.00
N PRO A 60 2.04 4.77 -1.92
CA PRO A 60 2.92 4.46 -3.03
C PRO A 60 2.95 2.95 -3.37
N GLY A 61 2.25 2.12 -2.57
CA GLY A 61 2.37 0.68 -2.57
C GLY A 61 3.38 0.17 -1.55
N GLY A 62 3.89 -1.04 -1.75
CA GLY A 62 4.83 -1.69 -0.84
C GLY A 62 4.91 -3.19 -1.06
N SER A 63 4.73 -3.99 0.00
CA SER A 63 4.72 -5.45 -0.08
C SER A 63 3.61 -5.94 -1.01
N ALA A 64 3.98 -6.75 -2.01
CA ALA A 64 3.01 -7.35 -2.92
C ALA A 64 2.09 -8.33 -2.20
N ILE A 65 2.63 -9.12 -1.26
CA ILE A 65 1.87 -10.09 -0.46
C ILE A 65 0.88 -9.36 0.46
N ALA A 66 1.34 -8.32 1.16
CA ALA A 66 0.47 -7.52 2.02
C ALA A 66 -0.67 -6.88 1.23
N SER A 67 -0.36 -6.33 0.05
CA SER A 67 -1.35 -5.72 -0.85
C SER A 67 -2.39 -6.73 -1.33
N ASP A 68 -1.99 -7.96 -1.63
CA ASP A 68 -2.89 -9.05 -2.03
C ASP A 68 -3.84 -9.44 -0.89
N VAL A 69 -3.31 -9.58 0.33
CA VAL A 69 -4.12 -9.87 1.54
C VAL A 69 -5.15 -8.76 1.79
N MET A 70 -4.74 -7.49 1.67
CA MET A 70 -5.63 -6.34 1.82
C MET A 70 -6.68 -6.29 0.72
N TRP A 71 -6.28 -6.49 -0.53
CA TRP A 71 -7.19 -6.58 -1.68
C TRP A 71 -8.25 -7.66 -1.47
N ARG A 72 -7.85 -8.83 -0.97
CA ARG A 72 -8.77 -9.94 -0.69
C ARG A 72 -9.84 -9.56 0.34
N GLU A 73 -9.49 -8.82 1.38
CA GLU A 73 -10.46 -8.38 2.39
C GLU A 73 -11.43 -7.33 1.82
N ILE A 74 -10.94 -6.45 0.94
CA ILE A 74 -11.79 -5.49 0.20
C ILE A 74 -12.78 -6.25 -0.70
N GLU A 75 -12.32 -7.27 -1.41
CA GLU A 75 -13.16 -8.15 -2.23
C GLU A 75 -14.30 -8.81 -1.42
N ILE A 76 -13.97 -9.30 -0.24
CA ILE A 76 -14.96 -9.90 0.65
C ILE A 76 -15.96 -8.84 1.14
N THR A 77 -15.47 -7.67 1.52
CA THR A 77 -16.29 -6.56 2.01
C THR A 77 -17.24 -6.05 0.92
N LYS A 78 -16.76 -5.94 -0.32
CA LYS A 78 -17.56 -5.51 -1.48
C LYS A 78 -18.77 -6.40 -1.75
N LYS A 79 -18.73 -7.68 -1.38
CA LYS A 79 -19.88 -8.58 -1.53
C LYS A 79 -21.02 -8.27 -0.58
N GLU A 80 -20.72 -7.59 0.52
CA GLU A 80 -21.69 -7.26 1.57
C GLU A 80 -22.09 -5.79 1.56
N LYS A 81 -21.17 -4.89 1.20
CA LYS A 81 -21.34 -3.43 1.24
C LYS A 81 -20.65 -2.78 0.05
N PRO A 82 -21.23 -1.73 -0.56
CA PRO A 82 -20.55 -0.99 -1.61
C PRO A 82 -19.24 -0.39 -1.07
N VAL A 83 -18.15 -0.54 -1.85
CA VAL A 83 -16.83 -0.01 -1.56
C VAL A 83 -16.43 0.98 -2.64
N TYR A 84 -16.23 2.22 -2.25
CA TYR A 84 -15.77 3.31 -3.11
C TYR A 84 -14.35 3.69 -2.73
N VAL A 85 -13.56 4.09 -3.71
CA VAL A 85 -12.19 4.57 -3.49
C VAL A 85 -12.09 6.07 -3.79
N SER A 86 -11.44 6.80 -2.90
CA SER A 86 -10.96 8.15 -3.13
C SER A 86 -9.43 8.16 -3.02
N MET A 87 -8.76 8.41 -4.14
CA MET A 87 -7.29 8.51 -4.17
C MET A 87 -6.82 9.87 -3.70
N GLY A 88 -5.75 9.89 -2.90
CA GLY A 88 -5.05 11.09 -2.45
C GLY A 88 -4.04 11.59 -3.48
N ASP A 89 -2.87 12.01 -2.99
CA ASP A 89 -1.78 12.47 -3.85
C ASP A 89 -1.25 11.33 -4.72
N TYR A 90 -1.21 10.13 -4.16
CA TYR A 90 -0.83 8.91 -4.89
C TYR A 90 -1.60 7.68 -4.39
N ALA A 91 -1.95 6.82 -5.33
CA ALA A 91 -2.48 5.48 -5.10
C ALA A 91 -1.91 4.57 -6.18
N ALA A 92 -0.65 4.15 -5.98
CA ALA A 92 0.14 3.52 -7.01
C ALA A 92 0.66 2.14 -6.59
N SER A 93 0.91 1.27 -7.56
CA SER A 93 1.42 -0.08 -7.35
C SER A 93 0.54 -0.86 -6.36
N GLY A 94 1.04 -1.28 -5.18
CA GLY A 94 0.19 -1.89 -4.15
C GLY A 94 -1.01 -1.03 -3.73
N GLY A 95 -0.86 0.32 -3.72
CA GLY A 95 -1.97 1.25 -3.48
C GLY A 95 -3.03 1.19 -4.58
N TYR A 96 -2.65 0.98 -5.84
CA TYR A 96 -3.59 0.72 -6.92
C TYR A 96 -4.17 -0.70 -6.84
N MET A 97 -3.36 -1.69 -6.45
CA MET A 97 -3.81 -3.07 -6.26
C MET A 97 -4.99 -3.14 -5.30
N ILE A 98 -4.92 -2.50 -4.15
CA ILE A 98 -6.02 -2.47 -3.17
C ILE A 98 -7.23 -1.62 -3.65
N SER A 99 -7.05 -0.77 -4.65
CA SER A 99 -8.08 0.12 -5.18
C SER A 99 -8.83 -0.46 -6.38
N CYS A 100 -8.15 -1.25 -7.22
CA CYS A 100 -8.59 -1.58 -8.58
C CYS A 100 -9.94 -2.28 -8.67
N ASN A 101 -10.37 -2.94 -7.61
CA ASN A 101 -11.60 -3.74 -7.59
C ASN A 101 -12.78 -3.06 -6.86
N ALA A 102 -12.65 -1.80 -6.47
CA ALA A 102 -13.76 -1.04 -5.89
C ALA A 102 -14.96 -0.90 -6.85
N ASP A 103 -16.13 -0.58 -6.31
CA ASP A 103 -17.32 -0.33 -7.13
C ASP A 103 -17.16 0.95 -7.97
N LYS A 104 -16.44 1.93 -7.44
CA LYS A 104 -16.10 3.17 -8.15
C LYS A 104 -14.84 3.79 -7.56
N ILE A 105 -13.99 4.33 -8.45
CA ILE A 105 -12.72 4.93 -8.11
C ILE A 105 -12.72 6.40 -8.53
N TYR A 106 -12.45 7.27 -7.56
CA TYR A 106 -12.24 8.70 -7.75
C TYR A 106 -10.78 9.07 -7.55
N ALA A 107 -10.26 9.96 -8.38
CA ALA A 107 -8.93 10.51 -8.24
C ALA A 107 -8.94 12.03 -8.53
N GLN A 108 -8.02 12.76 -7.90
CA GLN A 108 -7.78 14.17 -8.26
C GLN A 108 -7.05 14.23 -9.61
N PRO A 109 -7.13 15.35 -10.37
CA PRO A 109 -6.50 15.48 -11.68
C PRO A 109 -5.01 15.15 -11.69
N ASN A 110 -4.30 15.52 -10.63
CA ASN A 110 -2.85 15.35 -10.43
C ASN A 110 -2.46 14.16 -9.57
N THR A 111 -3.40 13.36 -9.09
CA THR A 111 -3.11 12.10 -8.38
C THR A 111 -2.16 11.24 -9.21
N LEU A 112 -1.11 10.71 -8.61
CA LEU A 112 -0.23 9.73 -9.23
C LEU A 112 -0.75 8.33 -8.95
N THR A 113 -1.09 7.57 -10.02
CA THR A 113 -1.69 6.23 -9.88
C THR A 113 -1.17 5.25 -10.94
N GLY A 114 -1.74 4.05 -10.97
CA GLY A 114 -1.25 2.97 -11.83
C GLY A 114 0.00 2.32 -11.23
N SER A 115 1.15 2.49 -11.87
CA SER A 115 2.39 1.79 -11.50
C SER A 115 2.15 0.28 -11.33
N ILE A 116 1.37 -0.30 -12.26
CA ILE A 116 1.05 -1.74 -12.28
C ILE A 116 2.31 -2.49 -12.69
N GLY A 117 3.05 -2.95 -11.71
CA GLY A 117 4.35 -3.60 -11.88
C GLY A 117 4.85 -4.19 -10.58
N VAL A 118 5.80 -5.10 -10.68
CA VAL A 118 6.45 -5.78 -9.55
C VAL A 118 7.94 -5.80 -9.78
N PHE A 119 8.70 -5.57 -8.74
CA PHE A 119 10.15 -5.73 -8.75
C PHE A 119 10.62 -6.43 -7.48
N LEU A 120 11.78 -7.05 -7.58
CA LEU A 120 12.45 -7.75 -6.49
C LEU A 120 13.84 -7.14 -6.31
N ILE A 121 14.19 -6.80 -5.07
CA ILE A 121 15.54 -6.37 -4.71
C ILE A 121 16.14 -7.43 -3.81
N VAL A 122 17.24 -8.02 -4.24
CA VAL A 122 18.02 -8.94 -3.42
C VAL A 122 19.45 -8.40 -3.34
N PRO A 123 19.91 -7.96 -2.14
CA PRO A 123 21.29 -7.49 -1.97
C PRO A 123 22.26 -8.66 -2.10
N GLU A 124 23.42 -8.38 -2.69
CA GLU A 124 24.59 -9.28 -2.71
C GLU A 124 25.78 -8.50 -2.14
N ILE A 125 26.42 -9.01 -1.09
CA ILE A 125 27.43 -8.29 -0.32
C ILE A 125 28.80 -9.00 -0.31
N SER A 126 28.97 -10.13 -1.03
CA SER A 126 30.20 -10.93 -0.96
C SER A 126 31.45 -10.16 -1.36
N ASP A 127 31.38 -9.42 -2.46
CA ASP A 127 32.51 -8.61 -2.94
C ASP A 127 32.89 -7.49 -1.97
N PHE A 128 31.90 -6.86 -1.35
CA PHE A 128 32.15 -5.84 -0.33
C PHE A 128 32.82 -6.46 0.90
N MET A 129 32.30 -7.58 1.40
CA MET A 129 32.83 -8.25 2.58
C MET A 129 34.24 -8.78 2.32
N ASN A 130 34.45 -9.45 1.20
CA ASN A 130 35.75 -10.04 0.85
C ASN A 130 36.81 -8.97 0.57
N ASN A 131 36.50 -7.99 -0.30
CA ASN A 131 37.49 -7.08 -0.87
C ASN A 131 37.68 -5.80 -0.05
N LYS A 132 36.73 -5.40 0.77
CA LYS A 132 36.79 -4.15 1.55
C LYS A 132 36.95 -4.41 3.06
N ILE A 133 36.34 -5.47 3.58
CA ILE A 133 36.35 -5.78 5.03
C ILE A 133 37.28 -6.95 5.33
N GLY A 134 37.62 -7.81 4.36
CA GLY A 134 38.49 -9.00 4.54
C GLY A 134 37.79 -10.17 5.21
N ILE A 135 36.44 -10.20 5.16
CA ILE A 135 35.64 -11.32 5.71
C ILE A 135 35.24 -12.25 4.56
N THR A 136 35.58 -13.54 4.70
CA THR A 136 35.20 -14.60 3.78
C THR A 136 34.08 -15.44 4.40
N PHE A 137 33.23 -16.00 3.55
CA PHE A 137 32.16 -16.91 3.95
C PHE A 137 32.47 -18.33 3.51
N ASP A 138 32.28 -19.27 4.42
CA ASP A 138 32.31 -20.70 4.12
C ASP A 138 30.96 -21.30 4.43
N THR A 139 30.45 -22.20 3.58
CA THR A 139 29.10 -22.75 3.68
C THR A 139 29.13 -24.28 3.59
N VAL A 140 28.34 -24.91 4.46
CA VAL A 140 28.09 -26.35 4.40
C VAL A 140 26.67 -26.58 3.95
N ASN A 141 26.48 -27.01 2.72
CA ASN A 141 25.19 -27.17 2.12
C ASN A 141 24.74 -28.65 2.15
N THR A 142 23.50 -28.90 2.59
CA THR A 142 22.89 -30.24 2.57
C THR A 142 22.29 -30.59 1.19
N SER A 143 22.09 -29.59 0.33
CA SER A 143 21.65 -29.72 -1.07
C SER A 143 22.13 -28.54 -1.90
N ALA A 144 21.97 -28.60 -3.22
CA ALA A 144 22.44 -27.58 -4.17
C ALA A 144 21.89 -26.16 -3.92
N HIS A 145 20.77 -26.02 -3.24
CA HIS A 145 20.08 -24.74 -3.01
C HIS A 145 19.62 -24.56 -1.56
N SER A 146 20.29 -25.23 -0.59
CA SER A 146 19.85 -25.19 0.82
C SER A 146 20.10 -23.84 1.49
N ASP A 147 20.98 -23.01 0.96
CA ASP A 147 21.28 -21.65 1.40
C ASP A 147 20.58 -20.55 0.59
N PHE A 148 19.68 -20.94 -0.31
CA PHE A 148 18.94 -20.00 -1.14
C PHE A 148 17.71 -19.42 -0.40
N PRO A 149 17.46 -18.09 -0.47
CA PRO A 149 18.31 -17.06 -1.04
C PRO A 149 19.46 -16.65 -0.09
N SER A 150 20.67 -16.46 -0.63
CA SER A 150 21.85 -16.02 0.14
C SER A 150 22.31 -14.64 -0.33
N ILE A 151 22.68 -13.78 0.63
CA ILE A 151 23.26 -12.46 0.35
C ILE A 151 24.81 -12.50 0.29
N THR A 152 25.41 -13.64 0.66
CA THR A 152 26.86 -13.79 0.80
C THR A 152 27.54 -14.44 -0.40
N ARG A 153 26.80 -14.72 -1.44
CA ARG A 153 27.28 -15.22 -2.74
C ARG A 153 26.36 -14.81 -3.88
N GLN A 154 26.89 -14.81 -5.06
CA GLN A 154 26.09 -14.61 -6.29
C GLN A 154 25.12 -15.78 -6.50
N PHE A 155 23.96 -15.46 -7.05
CA PHE A 155 22.98 -16.47 -7.45
C PHE A 155 23.43 -17.22 -8.70
N SER A 156 23.26 -18.52 -8.70
CA SER A 156 23.35 -19.33 -9.92
C SER A 156 22.28 -18.93 -10.94
N ALA A 157 22.48 -19.25 -12.20
CA ALA A 157 21.49 -19.00 -13.26
C ALA A 157 20.12 -19.64 -12.94
N ARG A 158 20.13 -20.82 -12.29
CA ARG A 158 18.89 -21.49 -11.84
C ARG A 158 18.15 -20.71 -10.75
N GLU A 159 18.88 -20.18 -9.79
CA GLU A 159 18.31 -19.38 -8.69
C GLU A 159 17.76 -18.04 -9.22
N GLN A 160 18.49 -17.39 -10.14
CA GLN A 160 17.99 -16.19 -10.82
C GLN A 160 16.68 -16.46 -11.58
N GLN A 161 16.59 -17.63 -12.26
CA GLN A 161 15.38 -18.01 -12.97
C GLN A 161 14.21 -18.28 -12.00
N ILE A 162 14.47 -18.86 -10.83
CA ILE A 162 13.43 -19.07 -9.79
C ILE A 162 12.89 -17.72 -9.30
N LEU A 163 13.77 -16.75 -9.02
CA LEU A 163 13.36 -15.42 -8.60
C LEU A 163 12.57 -14.71 -9.71
N GLN A 164 13.04 -14.78 -10.96
CA GLN A 164 12.35 -14.17 -12.10
C GLN A 164 10.94 -14.77 -12.29
N ASN A 165 10.81 -16.09 -12.23
CA ASN A 165 9.50 -16.74 -12.33
C ASN A 165 8.55 -16.30 -11.20
N GLY A 166 9.07 -16.04 -9.99
CA GLY A 166 8.30 -15.51 -8.87
C GLY A 166 7.78 -14.10 -9.16
N VAL A 167 8.64 -13.23 -9.67
CA VAL A 167 8.27 -11.86 -10.08
C VAL A 167 7.24 -11.88 -11.21
N ASP A 168 7.45 -12.69 -12.25
CA ASP A 168 6.56 -12.81 -13.40
C ASP A 168 5.17 -13.32 -12.98
N SER A 169 5.14 -14.30 -12.08
CA SER A 169 3.87 -14.84 -11.55
C SER A 169 3.11 -13.80 -10.74
N THR A 170 3.80 -13.04 -9.88
CA THR A 170 3.19 -11.98 -9.08
C THR A 170 2.70 -10.83 -9.98
N TYR A 171 3.45 -10.48 -11.01
CA TYR A 171 3.05 -9.46 -11.98
C TYR A 171 1.82 -9.90 -12.79
N LEU A 172 1.80 -11.15 -13.23
CA LEU A 172 0.63 -11.72 -13.93
C LEU A 172 -0.61 -11.69 -13.03
N HIS A 173 -0.47 -12.07 -11.75
CA HIS A 173 -1.55 -12.02 -10.78
C HIS A 173 -2.08 -10.58 -10.59
N PHE A 174 -1.20 -9.60 -10.43
CA PHE A 174 -1.61 -8.19 -10.35
C PHE A 174 -2.38 -7.73 -11.59
N LYS A 175 -1.91 -8.07 -12.80
CA LYS A 175 -2.64 -7.76 -14.04
C LYS A 175 -4.03 -8.41 -14.08
N GLN A 176 -4.16 -9.64 -13.62
CA GLN A 176 -5.44 -10.35 -13.55
C GLN A 176 -6.42 -9.67 -12.58
N MET A 177 -5.93 -9.20 -11.41
CA MET A 177 -6.73 -8.44 -10.45
C MET A 177 -7.27 -7.16 -11.10
N VAL A 178 -6.40 -6.40 -11.76
CA VAL A 178 -6.79 -5.17 -12.48
C VAL A 178 -7.76 -5.49 -13.61
N ALA A 179 -7.49 -6.52 -14.41
CA ALA A 179 -8.36 -6.94 -15.51
C ALA A 179 -9.78 -7.24 -15.01
N THR A 180 -9.89 -7.97 -13.90
CA THR A 180 -11.18 -8.28 -13.26
C THR A 180 -11.87 -7.04 -12.74
N GLY A 181 -11.15 -6.20 -11.98
CA GLY A 181 -11.71 -5.02 -11.32
C GLY A 181 -12.10 -3.91 -12.31
N ARG A 182 -11.40 -3.79 -13.42
CA ARG A 182 -11.61 -2.75 -14.43
C ARG A 182 -12.35 -3.23 -15.68
N ASN A 183 -12.78 -4.49 -15.71
CA ASN A 183 -13.46 -5.11 -16.85
C ASN A 183 -12.63 -5.00 -18.16
N MET A 184 -11.34 -5.33 -18.06
CA MET A 184 -10.37 -5.32 -19.14
C MET A 184 -9.83 -6.72 -19.41
N THR A 185 -9.24 -6.95 -20.58
CA THR A 185 -8.40 -8.13 -20.79
C THR A 185 -7.02 -7.93 -20.18
N VAL A 186 -6.32 -9.03 -19.89
CA VAL A 186 -4.94 -8.96 -19.37
C VAL A 186 -4.00 -8.24 -20.35
N ASP A 187 -4.22 -8.40 -21.67
CA ASP A 187 -3.44 -7.72 -22.70
C ASP A 187 -3.71 -6.20 -22.73
N GLN A 188 -4.96 -5.79 -22.51
CA GLN A 188 -5.30 -4.37 -22.36
C GLN A 188 -4.63 -3.77 -21.14
N VAL A 189 -4.61 -4.49 -20.01
CA VAL A 189 -3.87 -4.07 -18.82
C VAL A 189 -2.37 -4.00 -19.10
N GLU A 190 -1.78 -5.00 -19.76
CA GLU A 190 -0.36 -5.00 -20.13
C GLU A 190 0.03 -3.76 -20.93
N ALA A 191 -0.81 -3.34 -21.87
CA ALA A 191 -0.56 -2.16 -22.70
C ALA A 191 -0.40 -0.86 -21.90
N ILE A 192 -1.00 -0.77 -20.71
CA ILE A 192 -0.97 0.40 -19.81
C ILE A 192 -0.21 0.15 -18.50
N ALA A 193 0.28 -1.06 -18.27
CA ALA A 193 1.02 -1.50 -17.08
C ALA A 193 2.55 -1.27 -17.21
N GLN A 194 3.37 -2.25 -16.94
CA GLN A 194 4.84 -2.22 -16.99
C GLN A 194 5.44 -1.17 -16.03
N GLY A 195 4.80 -0.97 -14.88
CA GLY A 195 5.24 -0.01 -13.87
C GLY A 195 5.02 1.47 -14.23
N ARG A 196 4.32 1.77 -15.34
CA ARG A 196 4.05 3.15 -15.74
C ARG A 196 3.12 3.85 -14.74
N ILE A 197 3.48 5.09 -14.41
CA ILE A 197 2.71 5.97 -13.54
C ILE A 197 1.87 6.90 -14.42
N TRP A 198 0.63 7.11 -14.01
CA TRP A 198 -0.33 7.95 -14.70
C TRP A 198 -0.86 9.04 -13.78
N THR A 199 -1.16 10.21 -14.33
CA THR A 199 -1.96 11.21 -13.61
C THR A 199 -3.42 10.77 -13.53
N GLY A 200 -4.19 11.27 -12.56
CA GLY A 200 -5.61 10.96 -12.43
C GLY A 200 -6.40 11.22 -13.71
N VAL A 201 -6.11 12.33 -14.40
CA VAL A 201 -6.73 12.64 -15.71
C VAL A 201 -6.46 11.52 -16.70
N LYS A 202 -5.18 11.13 -16.86
CA LYS A 202 -4.81 10.08 -17.81
C LYS A 202 -5.33 8.71 -17.39
N ALA A 203 -5.32 8.42 -16.10
CA ALA A 203 -5.86 7.18 -15.55
C ALA A 203 -7.37 7.02 -15.84
N LYS A 204 -8.13 8.10 -15.81
CA LYS A 204 -9.54 8.10 -16.24
C LYS A 204 -9.68 7.81 -17.74
N GLU A 205 -8.88 8.44 -18.59
CA GLU A 205 -8.93 8.22 -20.05
C GLU A 205 -8.64 6.76 -20.43
N ILE A 206 -7.71 6.10 -19.70
CA ILE A 206 -7.31 4.70 -19.97
C ILE A 206 -8.09 3.68 -19.13
N GLY A 207 -9.12 4.09 -18.38
CA GLY A 207 -10.02 3.20 -17.67
C GLY A 207 -9.54 2.70 -16.31
N LEU A 208 -8.43 3.22 -15.78
CA LEU A 208 -7.93 2.86 -14.44
C LEU A 208 -8.68 3.59 -13.30
N VAL A 209 -9.31 4.72 -13.59
CA VAL A 209 -10.12 5.55 -12.69
C VAL A 209 -11.46 5.81 -13.34
N ASP A 210 -12.52 5.87 -12.57
CA ASP A 210 -13.88 6.09 -13.10
C ASP A 210 -14.19 7.57 -13.25
N GLU A 211 -13.90 8.39 -12.23
CA GLU A 211 -14.20 9.80 -12.22
C GLU A 211 -13.12 10.67 -11.58
N ILE A 212 -13.02 11.91 -12.04
CA ILE A 212 -12.24 12.93 -11.36
C ILE A 212 -13.08 13.49 -10.22
N GLY A 213 -12.52 13.45 -9.00
CA GLY A 213 -13.18 13.88 -7.78
C GLY A 213 -12.36 13.57 -6.53
N GLY A 214 -12.79 14.10 -5.41
CA GLY A 214 -12.17 13.90 -4.11
C GLY A 214 -12.94 12.93 -3.21
N ILE A 215 -12.77 13.14 -1.91
CA ILE A 215 -13.43 12.29 -0.90
C ILE A 215 -14.94 12.59 -0.84
N ASP A 216 -15.34 13.83 -1.05
CA ASP A 216 -16.75 14.24 -0.98
C ASP A 216 -17.57 13.58 -2.09
N GLU A 217 -17.02 13.50 -3.32
CA GLU A 217 -17.65 12.80 -4.44
C GLU A 217 -17.74 11.30 -4.18
N ALA A 218 -16.73 10.71 -3.57
CA ALA A 218 -16.74 9.30 -3.20
C ALA A 218 -17.80 9.00 -2.11
N ILE A 219 -17.90 9.84 -1.08
CA ILE A 219 -18.91 9.72 -0.03
C ILE A 219 -20.32 9.89 -0.63
N LYS A 220 -20.52 10.88 -1.49
CA LYS A 220 -21.79 11.10 -2.17
C LYS A 220 -22.19 9.88 -3.01
N GLY A 221 -21.28 9.35 -3.80
CA GLY A 221 -21.52 8.14 -4.59
C GLY A 221 -21.83 6.92 -3.74
N ALA A 222 -21.11 6.73 -2.63
CA ALA A 222 -21.33 5.65 -1.68
C ALA A 222 -22.71 5.77 -0.99
N LYS A 223 -23.10 6.98 -0.58
CA LYS A 223 -24.43 7.31 -0.05
C LYS A 223 -25.55 6.93 -1.01
N GLU A 224 -25.42 7.37 -2.27
CA GLU A 224 -26.41 7.11 -3.33
C GLU A 224 -26.55 5.59 -3.57
N LYS A 225 -25.41 4.88 -3.67
CA LYS A 225 -25.39 3.43 -3.88
C LYS A 225 -26.03 2.66 -2.73
N ALA A 226 -25.83 3.11 -1.49
CA ALA A 226 -26.41 2.52 -0.29
C ALA A 226 -27.87 2.93 -0.05
N GLY A 227 -28.43 3.87 -0.83
CA GLY A 227 -29.82 4.33 -0.71
C GLY A 227 -30.08 5.15 0.55
N LEU A 228 -29.07 5.77 1.14
CA LEU A 228 -29.19 6.54 2.38
C LEU A 228 -29.73 7.94 2.12
N LYS A 229 -30.75 8.38 2.87
CA LYS A 229 -31.21 9.77 2.86
C LYS A 229 -30.37 10.63 3.78
N SER A 230 -30.13 10.13 5.00
CA SER A 230 -29.26 10.71 6.01
C SER A 230 -28.19 9.70 6.45
N TYR A 231 -27.02 10.17 6.84
CA TYR A 231 -25.92 9.32 7.27
C TYR A 231 -25.00 10.04 8.26
N THR A 232 -24.28 9.24 9.05
CA THR A 232 -23.13 9.71 9.82
C THR A 232 -21.86 9.11 9.24
N ILE A 233 -20.75 9.85 9.31
CA ILE A 233 -19.42 9.38 8.93
C ILE A 233 -18.76 8.79 10.17
N VAL A 234 -18.15 7.62 10.02
CA VAL A 234 -17.25 7.01 11.00
C VAL A 234 -15.91 6.78 10.33
N GLU A 235 -14.83 7.20 10.98
CA GLU A 235 -13.49 7.15 10.41
C GLU A 235 -12.68 6.02 11.04
N TYR A 236 -11.87 5.37 10.23
CA TYR A 236 -10.97 4.29 10.63
C TYR A 236 -9.55 4.54 10.08
N PRO A 237 -8.48 4.35 10.90
CA PRO A 237 -8.56 3.90 12.30
C PRO A 237 -9.30 4.92 13.18
N GLU A 238 -10.03 4.40 14.17
CA GLU A 238 -10.62 5.23 15.20
C GLU A 238 -9.50 6.03 15.88
N GLN A 239 -9.61 7.35 15.85
CA GLN A 239 -8.69 8.19 16.62
C GLN A 239 -9.07 8.07 18.09
N GLU A 240 -8.36 7.22 18.83
CA GLU A 240 -8.39 7.29 20.28
C GLU A 240 -7.75 8.62 20.69
N SER A 241 -8.58 9.60 20.95
CA SER A 241 -8.13 10.92 21.41
C SER A 241 -7.73 10.86 22.87
N THR A 242 -6.51 10.45 23.14
CA THR A 242 -5.84 10.84 24.37
C THR A 242 -4.70 11.77 24.00
N ILE A 243 -4.96 13.10 24.12
CA ILE A 243 -3.97 14.17 23.95
C ILE A 243 -2.68 13.88 24.73
N ILE A 244 -2.79 13.10 25.81
CA ILE A 244 -1.66 12.68 26.65
C ILE A 244 -0.82 11.59 25.96
N ASP A 245 -1.43 10.63 25.27
CA ASP A 245 -0.70 9.55 24.56
C ASP A 245 0.02 10.10 23.34
N ASP A 246 -0.59 11.02 22.59
CA ASP A 246 0.06 11.70 21.47
C ASP A 246 1.24 12.57 21.92
N ILE A 247 1.14 13.22 23.08
CA ILE A 247 2.25 14.00 23.67
C ILE A 247 3.38 13.08 24.14
N ILE A 248 3.06 11.95 24.75
CA ILE A 248 4.07 10.97 25.22
C ILE A 248 4.74 10.28 24.04
N LEU A 249 4.01 9.87 23.00
CA LEU A 249 4.57 9.28 21.78
C LEU A 249 5.42 10.28 20.99
N SER A 250 4.95 11.50 20.81
CA SER A 250 5.72 12.54 20.10
C SER A 250 7.02 12.92 20.82
N LEU A 251 7.00 13.01 22.15
CA LEU A 251 8.19 13.29 22.94
C LEU A 251 9.25 12.17 22.90
N THR A 252 8.85 10.91 22.82
CA THR A 252 9.80 9.77 22.80
C THR A 252 10.42 9.53 21.43
N GLU A 253 9.66 9.60 20.35
CA GLU A 253 10.19 9.36 18.99
C GLU A 253 10.94 10.58 18.43
N GLU A 254 10.46 11.79 18.64
CA GLU A 254 11.22 12.99 18.25
C GLU A 254 12.54 13.14 19.04
N THR A 255 12.56 12.76 20.30
CA THR A 255 13.78 12.81 21.11
C THR A 255 14.79 11.78 20.60
N LYS A 256 14.37 10.55 20.30
CA LYS A 256 15.24 9.53 19.68
C LYS A 256 15.73 9.95 18.30
N ALA A 257 14.85 10.48 17.44
CA ALA A 257 15.21 10.94 16.11
C ALA A 257 16.19 12.14 16.16
N LYS A 258 16.00 13.09 17.07
CA LYS A 258 16.93 14.21 17.26
C LYS A 258 18.30 13.75 17.75
N VAL A 259 18.36 12.87 18.75
CA VAL A 259 19.63 12.30 19.25
C VAL A 259 20.36 11.53 18.13
N GLN A 260 19.66 10.72 17.34
CA GLN A 260 20.25 10.01 16.20
C GLN A 260 20.71 10.98 15.09
N ALA A 261 19.95 12.03 14.82
CA ALA A 261 20.31 13.04 13.84
C ALA A 261 21.54 13.84 14.27
N GLU A 262 21.67 14.19 15.54
CA GLU A 262 22.87 14.85 16.10
C GLU A 262 24.10 13.93 16.07
N GLN A 263 23.95 12.65 16.40
CA GLN A 263 25.06 11.69 16.39
C GLN A 263 25.55 11.36 14.99
N LEU A 264 24.66 11.25 14.02
CA LEU A 264 24.98 10.87 12.64
C LEU A 264 25.20 12.08 11.72
N GLY A 265 24.78 13.27 12.10
CA GLY A 265 24.96 14.48 11.32
C GLY A 265 24.57 14.32 9.84
N ILE A 266 25.50 14.62 8.94
CA ILE A 266 25.29 14.51 7.48
C ILE A 266 24.96 13.09 7.02
N LEU A 267 25.28 12.07 7.81
CA LEU A 267 25.00 10.66 7.49
C LEU A 267 23.58 10.21 7.86
N TYR A 268 22.84 11.01 8.63
CA TYR A 268 21.49 10.64 9.11
C TYR A 268 20.49 10.32 7.99
N PRO A 269 20.40 11.09 6.87
CA PRO A 269 19.54 10.73 5.75
C PRO A 269 19.92 9.39 5.09
N HIS A 270 21.21 9.10 5.01
CA HIS A 270 21.70 7.83 4.46
C HIS A 270 21.41 6.65 5.39
N TYR A 271 21.55 6.86 6.70
CA TYR A 271 21.16 5.87 7.71
C TYR A 271 19.67 5.52 7.61
N LEU A 272 18.80 6.52 7.49
CA LEU A 272 17.35 6.28 7.32
C LEU A 272 17.06 5.50 6.03
N ALA A 273 17.73 5.83 4.94
CA ALA A 273 17.57 5.13 3.65
C ALA A 273 17.99 3.65 3.75
N VAL A 274 19.10 3.36 4.45
CA VAL A 274 19.58 1.99 4.68
C VAL A 274 18.64 1.23 5.62
N LYS A 275 18.23 1.86 6.72
CA LYS A 275 17.28 1.27 7.69
C LYS A 275 15.96 0.92 7.01
N ASP A 276 15.44 1.81 6.19
CA ASP A 276 14.23 1.58 5.40
C ASP A 276 14.42 0.42 4.40
N LEU A 277 15.58 0.34 3.74
CA LEU A 277 15.91 -0.75 2.81
C LEU A 277 15.96 -2.12 3.50
N ILE A 278 16.55 -2.18 4.70
CA ILE A 278 16.70 -3.43 5.47
C ILE A 278 15.35 -3.93 5.99
N ASN A 279 14.45 -3.01 6.37
CA ASN A 279 13.15 -3.35 6.93
C ASN A 279 12.07 -3.62 5.87
N ARG A 280 12.41 -3.56 4.59
CA ARG A 280 11.44 -3.75 3.50
C ARG A 280 11.26 -5.21 3.12
N PRO A 281 10.04 -5.62 2.75
CA PRO A 281 9.82 -6.92 2.12
C PRO A 281 10.67 -7.07 0.86
N VAL A 282 11.15 -8.27 0.61
CA VAL A 282 12.01 -8.57 -0.54
C VAL A 282 11.28 -8.34 -1.87
N MET A 283 9.99 -8.70 -1.94
CA MET A 283 9.17 -8.50 -3.14
C MET A 283 8.20 -7.33 -2.93
N GLN A 284 8.27 -6.34 -3.81
CA GLN A 284 7.54 -5.08 -3.65
C GLN A 284 6.70 -4.71 -4.89
N ALA A 285 5.50 -4.21 -4.63
CA ALA A 285 4.66 -3.51 -5.59
C ALA A 285 4.55 -2.04 -5.13
N ARG A 286 5.48 -1.19 -5.55
CA ARG A 286 5.55 0.24 -5.17
C ARG A 286 6.19 1.09 -6.25
N ILE A 287 6.06 2.40 -6.14
CA ILE A 287 6.79 3.35 -6.98
C ILE A 287 8.31 3.21 -6.67
N PRO A 288 9.18 2.94 -7.66
CA PRO A 288 10.60 2.69 -7.44
C PRO A 288 11.42 3.97 -7.12
N TYR A 289 10.76 5.12 -6.96
CA TYR A 289 11.43 6.41 -6.71
C TYR A 289 11.01 6.98 -5.35
N ALA A 290 11.95 7.66 -4.68
CA ALA A 290 11.63 8.54 -3.56
C ALA A 290 11.21 9.91 -4.12
N ILE A 291 9.96 10.32 -3.87
CA ILE A 291 9.45 11.64 -4.26
C ILE A 291 9.52 12.52 -3.02
N THR A 292 10.35 13.57 -3.09
CA THR A 292 10.40 14.60 -2.05
C THR A 292 9.82 15.89 -2.63
N ILE A 293 8.70 16.32 -2.11
CA ILE A 293 8.12 17.64 -2.43
C ILE A 293 8.71 18.62 -1.40
N LYS A 294 9.43 19.64 -1.88
CA LYS A 294 9.99 20.71 -1.06
C LYS A 294 8.98 21.85 -0.93
#